data_22f9828b0100eb22b0cf49fa1ff6d843
#
_entry.id   22f9828b0100eb22b0cf49fa1ff6d843
#
_cell.length_a   1.000
_cell.length_b   1.000
_cell.length_c   1.000
_cell.angle_alpha   90.00
_cell.angle_beta   90.00
_cell.angle_gamma   90.00
#
_symmetry.space_group_name_H-M   'P 1'
#
loop_
_entity.id
_entity.type
_entity.pdbx_description
1 polymer ?
#
loop_
_entity_poly.entity_id
_entity_poly.type
_entity_poly.pdbx_seq_one_letter_code
_entity_poly.pdbx_strand_id
1 'polypeptide(L)'
;MEKKEEKKHDETHKEIPEQKVSEQDMLKKELLEKDKKIEELTDSLKRLAAEFDNFKKRNDRERMEMARFAHADMINKILPVIDSFEMALKNINDKDKFIDGMKRIYAQFHSILEAQGLRAIKTEGEKFDPHLHEVLMKEKSEKPEDIILEEFQKGYMFMDKVLRHSKVKISGK
;
A
#
# COMPACT_ATOMS: atom_id res chain seq x y z
N MET A 1 59.77 44.65 86.32
CA MET A 1 60.61 44.18 85.19
C MET A 1 60.00 42.93 84.68
N GLU A 2 59.22 43.06 83.61
CA GLU A 2 58.88 41.87 82.83
C GLU A 2 58.31 42.32 81.49
N LYS A 3 58.84 41.75 80.44
CA LYS A 3 58.56 42.09 79.08
C LYS A 3 57.31 41.34 78.63
N LYS A 4 56.35 42.08 77.99
CA LYS A 4 55.25 41.55 77.21
C LYS A 4 55.77 41.12 75.85
N GLU A 5 55.56 39.87 75.52
CA GLU A 5 55.64 39.40 74.14
C GLU A 5 54.22 39.38 73.52
N GLU A 6 53.99 40.15 72.45
CA GLU A 6 52.80 40.16 71.60
C GLU A 6 52.90 39.03 70.58
N LYS A 7 51.97 38.11 70.63
CA LYS A 7 51.74 37.14 69.52
C LYS A 7 50.85 37.78 68.54
N LYS A 8 51.36 38.00 67.34
CA LYS A 8 50.59 38.32 66.15
C LYS A 8 49.83 37.08 65.68
N HIS A 9 48.49 37.17 65.65
CA HIS A 9 47.62 36.24 64.98
C HIS A 9 47.55 36.60 63.48
N ASP A 10 48.04 35.70 62.63
CA ASP A 10 47.96 35.79 61.16
C ASP A 10 46.66 35.14 60.75
N GLU A 11 45.62 35.94 60.45
CA GLU A 11 44.33 35.49 59.87
C GLU A 11 44.45 35.54 58.34
N THR A 12 44.89 34.42 57.78
CA THR A 12 44.73 34.24 56.31
C THR A 12 43.29 33.98 55.96
N HIS A 13 42.54 35.04 55.67
CA HIS A 13 41.25 34.96 54.95
C HIS A 13 41.51 34.41 53.55
N LYS A 14 41.14 33.13 53.34
CA LYS A 14 40.98 32.57 51.99
C LYS A 14 39.75 33.20 51.38
N GLU A 15 39.91 34.21 50.56
CA GLU A 15 38.86 34.68 49.63
C GLU A 15 38.49 33.54 48.65
N ILE A 16 37.36 32.91 48.87
CA ILE A 16 36.74 32.04 47.87
C ILE A 16 36.22 32.96 46.75
N PRO A 17 36.65 32.81 45.50
CA PRO A 17 36.33 33.75 44.47
C PRO A 17 34.84 33.73 44.20
N GLU A 18 34.13 34.82 44.49
CA GLU A 18 32.70 35.06 44.22
C GLU A 18 32.30 34.72 42.79
N GLN A 19 33.19 34.79 41.83
CA GLN A 19 32.99 34.41 40.42
C GLN A 19 32.67 32.92 40.23
N LYS A 20 33.22 31.99 41.01
CA LYS A 20 32.95 30.55 40.89
C LYS A 20 31.55 30.16 41.38
N VAL A 21 31.03 30.86 42.38
CA VAL A 21 29.69 30.64 42.93
C VAL A 21 28.64 31.11 41.90
N SER A 22 28.86 32.24 41.24
CA SER A 22 27.99 32.78 40.18
C SER A 22 27.89 31.85 38.94
N GLU A 23 29.03 31.27 38.55
CA GLU A 23 29.10 30.37 37.38
C GLU A 23 28.40 29.02 37.65
N GLN A 24 28.56 28.48 38.85
CA GLN A 24 27.87 27.26 39.26
C GLN A 24 26.34 27.45 39.40
N ASP A 25 25.88 28.59 39.82
CA ASP A 25 24.46 28.91 39.95
C ASP A 25 23.81 29.12 38.55
N MET A 26 24.53 29.71 37.63
CA MET A 26 24.10 29.81 36.24
C MET A 26 23.99 28.43 35.54
N LEU A 27 25.00 27.55 35.75
CA LEU A 27 25.00 26.20 35.22
C LEU A 27 23.84 25.35 35.79
N LYS A 28 23.55 25.47 37.10
CA LYS A 28 22.43 24.81 37.75
C LYS A 28 21.08 25.27 37.17
N LYS A 29 20.95 26.55 36.89
CA LYS A 29 19.75 27.12 36.32
C LYS A 29 19.53 26.62 34.90
N GLU A 30 20.57 26.57 34.08
CA GLU A 30 20.53 26.04 32.73
C GLU A 30 20.19 24.53 32.70
N LEU A 31 20.75 23.75 33.65
CA LEU A 31 20.40 22.32 33.82
C LEU A 31 18.92 22.15 34.15
N LEU A 32 18.38 22.93 35.08
CA LEU A 32 16.98 22.90 35.47
C LEU A 32 16.03 23.26 34.29
N GLU A 33 16.41 24.22 33.47
CA GLU A 33 15.65 24.58 32.24
C GLU A 33 15.72 23.46 31.18
N LYS A 34 16.87 22.83 31.00
CA LYS A 34 17.03 21.69 30.11
C LYS A 34 16.23 20.46 30.58
N ASP A 35 16.25 20.18 31.89
CA ASP A 35 15.49 19.07 32.48
C ASP A 35 13.97 19.28 32.28
N LYS A 36 13.47 20.49 32.52
CA LYS A 36 12.05 20.82 32.20
C LYS A 36 11.71 20.62 30.74
N LYS A 37 12.61 21.05 29.87
CA LYS A 37 12.38 20.90 28.41
C LYS A 37 12.41 19.44 27.97
N ILE A 38 13.25 18.62 28.59
CA ILE A 38 13.29 17.16 28.34
C ILE A 38 11.98 16.51 28.84
N GLU A 39 11.46 16.90 29.98
CA GLU A 39 10.19 16.41 30.52
C GLU A 39 9.02 16.78 29.60
N GLU A 40 8.92 18.05 29.19
CA GLU A 40 7.91 18.52 28.24
C GLU A 40 7.98 17.80 26.89
N LEU A 41 9.18 17.61 26.34
CA LEU A 41 9.38 16.87 25.10
C LEU A 41 9.04 15.38 25.25
N THR A 42 9.39 14.78 26.38
CA THR A 42 9.08 13.38 26.68
C THR A 42 7.56 13.15 26.76
N ASP A 43 6.84 14.05 27.42
CA ASP A 43 5.37 13.96 27.52
C ASP A 43 4.69 14.22 26.17
N SER A 44 5.22 15.16 25.39
CA SER A 44 4.78 15.38 24.02
C SER A 44 5.00 14.17 23.13
N LEU A 45 6.14 13.49 23.24
CA LEU A 45 6.44 12.26 22.53
C LEU A 45 5.52 11.11 22.94
N LYS A 46 5.25 10.93 24.24
CA LYS A 46 4.30 9.90 24.73
C LYS A 46 2.91 10.13 24.17
N ARG A 47 2.44 11.39 24.19
CA ARG A 47 1.13 11.75 23.64
C ARG A 47 1.07 11.49 22.13
N LEU A 48 2.10 11.93 21.39
CA LEU A 48 2.18 11.72 19.94
C LEU A 48 2.22 10.22 19.58
N ALA A 49 2.95 9.41 20.34
CA ALA A 49 2.98 7.96 20.17
C ALA A 49 1.59 7.33 20.37
N ALA A 50 0.85 7.74 21.40
CA ALA A 50 -0.50 7.27 21.65
C ALA A 50 -1.48 7.70 20.53
N GLU A 51 -1.38 8.94 20.06
CA GLU A 51 -2.18 9.45 18.93
C GLU A 51 -1.87 8.68 17.64
N PHE A 52 -0.60 8.38 17.38
CA PHE A 52 -0.17 7.60 16.22
C PHE A 52 -0.71 6.16 16.26
N ASP A 53 -0.65 5.51 17.42
CA ASP A 53 -1.23 4.17 17.60
C ASP A 53 -2.74 4.15 17.37
N ASN A 54 -3.45 5.16 17.86
CA ASN A 54 -4.88 5.31 17.61
C ASN A 54 -5.18 5.57 16.14
N PHE A 55 -4.39 6.44 15.49
CA PHE A 55 -4.50 6.70 14.06
C PHE A 55 -4.28 5.43 13.24
N LYS A 56 -3.24 4.64 13.55
CA LYS A 56 -2.95 3.38 12.88
C LYS A 56 -4.11 2.39 12.99
N LYS A 57 -4.64 2.19 14.21
CA LYS A 57 -5.78 1.30 14.44
C LYS A 57 -7.03 1.74 13.68
N ARG A 58 -7.30 3.06 13.61
CA ARG A 58 -8.42 3.60 12.85
C ARG A 58 -8.22 3.38 11.35
N ASN A 59 -7.04 3.69 10.82
CA ASN A 59 -6.71 3.52 9.41
C ASN A 59 -6.85 2.05 8.96
N ASP A 60 -6.37 1.10 9.79
CA ASP A 60 -6.51 -0.32 9.48
C ASP A 60 -7.99 -0.76 9.41
N ARG A 61 -8.85 -0.25 10.30
CA ARG A 61 -10.30 -0.50 10.24
C ARG A 61 -10.93 0.10 8.97
N GLU A 62 -10.63 1.35 8.68
CA GLU A 62 -11.14 2.04 7.48
C GLU A 62 -10.71 1.32 6.19
N ARG A 63 -9.47 0.83 6.12
CA ARG A 63 -9.00 0.02 4.97
C ARG A 63 -9.75 -1.31 4.84
N MET A 64 -10.02 -2.00 5.93
CA MET A 64 -10.82 -3.23 5.91
C MET A 64 -12.27 -2.97 5.47
N GLU A 65 -12.87 -1.89 5.94
CA GLU A 65 -14.23 -1.48 5.55
C GLU A 65 -14.26 -1.10 4.06
N MET A 66 -13.32 -0.30 3.57
CA MET A 66 -13.21 0.03 2.15
C MET A 66 -13.10 -1.22 1.26
N ALA A 67 -12.29 -2.21 1.67
CA ALA A 67 -12.18 -3.47 0.93
C ALA A 67 -13.50 -4.24 0.89
N ARG A 68 -14.25 -4.27 2.00
CA ARG A 68 -15.59 -4.89 2.05
C ARG A 68 -16.58 -4.17 1.14
N PHE A 69 -16.59 -2.83 1.17
CA PHE A 69 -17.48 -2.05 0.30
C PHE A 69 -17.14 -2.18 -1.18
N ALA A 70 -15.85 -2.26 -1.53
CA ALA A 70 -15.42 -2.50 -2.91
C ALA A 70 -15.94 -3.86 -3.45
N HIS A 71 -15.89 -4.91 -2.63
CA HIS A 71 -16.47 -6.20 -3.00
C HIS A 71 -17.99 -6.13 -3.15
N ALA A 72 -18.70 -5.45 -2.26
CA ALA A 72 -20.14 -5.28 -2.34
C ALA A 72 -20.56 -4.51 -3.59
N ASP A 73 -19.85 -3.45 -3.97
CA ASP A 73 -20.08 -2.70 -5.19
C ASP A 73 -19.92 -3.58 -6.44
N MET A 74 -18.85 -4.39 -6.49
CA MET A 74 -18.62 -5.32 -7.59
C MET A 74 -19.73 -6.38 -7.68
N ILE A 75 -20.15 -6.94 -6.54
CA ILE A 75 -21.25 -7.91 -6.49
C ILE A 75 -22.55 -7.28 -7.04
N ASN A 76 -22.90 -6.07 -6.59
CA ASN A 76 -24.08 -5.36 -7.05
C ASN A 76 -24.07 -5.14 -8.58
N LYS A 77 -22.90 -4.88 -9.17
CA LYS A 77 -22.77 -4.74 -10.64
C LYS A 77 -22.93 -6.06 -11.39
N ILE A 78 -22.67 -7.20 -10.76
CA ILE A 78 -22.81 -8.54 -11.34
C ILE A 78 -24.24 -9.08 -11.19
N LEU A 79 -25.01 -8.67 -10.18
CA LEU A 79 -26.38 -9.18 -9.97
C LEU A 79 -27.28 -9.10 -11.22
N PRO A 80 -27.30 -8.03 -12.02
CA PRO A 80 -28.10 -7.98 -13.24
C PRO A 80 -27.72 -9.04 -14.29
N VAL A 81 -26.49 -9.56 -14.26
CA VAL A 81 -26.06 -10.66 -15.11
C VAL A 81 -26.73 -11.96 -14.65
N ILE A 82 -26.81 -12.20 -13.35
CA ILE A 82 -27.49 -13.36 -12.77
C ILE A 82 -28.98 -13.30 -13.15
N ASP A 83 -29.63 -12.15 -13.00
CA ASP A 83 -31.03 -11.97 -13.39
C ASP A 83 -31.24 -12.31 -14.89
N SER A 84 -30.31 -11.87 -15.73
CA SER A 84 -30.36 -12.15 -17.19
C SER A 84 -30.18 -13.65 -17.46
N PHE A 85 -29.32 -14.36 -16.72
CA PHE A 85 -29.19 -15.81 -16.81
C PHE A 85 -30.49 -16.53 -16.40
N GLU A 86 -31.13 -16.10 -15.31
CA GLU A 86 -32.41 -16.68 -14.88
C GLU A 86 -33.51 -16.52 -15.94
N MET A 87 -33.54 -15.36 -16.60
CA MET A 87 -34.48 -15.12 -17.73
C MET A 87 -34.18 -16.03 -18.94
N ALA A 88 -32.91 -16.19 -19.29
CA ALA A 88 -32.51 -17.04 -20.41
C ALA A 88 -32.86 -18.52 -20.14
N LEU A 89 -32.65 -18.99 -18.90
CA LEU A 89 -32.99 -20.36 -18.49
C LEU A 89 -34.50 -20.67 -18.57
N LYS A 90 -35.38 -19.69 -18.39
CA LYS A 90 -36.82 -19.86 -18.60
C LYS A 90 -37.20 -20.14 -20.06
N ASN A 91 -36.36 -19.75 -21.01
CA ASN A 91 -36.57 -19.92 -22.44
C ASN A 91 -35.76 -21.09 -23.06
N ILE A 92 -35.28 -22.02 -22.25
CA ILE A 92 -34.38 -23.12 -22.68
C ILE A 92 -34.98 -24.00 -23.80
N ASN A 93 -36.29 -24.06 -23.90
CA ASN A 93 -37.01 -24.86 -24.92
C ASN A 93 -36.98 -24.21 -26.32
N ASP A 94 -36.66 -22.90 -26.41
CA ASP A 94 -36.53 -22.18 -27.68
C ASP A 94 -35.02 -21.93 -27.89
N LYS A 95 -34.40 -22.80 -28.72
CA LYS A 95 -32.95 -22.83 -28.93
C LYS A 95 -32.43 -21.51 -29.47
N ASP A 96 -33.12 -20.86 -30.40
CA ASP A 96 -32.64 -19.62 -31.01
C ASP A 96 -32.68 -18.46 -30.00
N LYS A 97 -33.78 -18.33 -29.27
CA LYS A 97 -33.89 -17.32 -28.20
C LYS A 97 -32.91 -17.57 -27.06
N PHE A 98 -32.65 -18.83 -26.72
CA PHE A 98 -31.66 -19.17 -25.70
C PHE A 98 -30.25 -18.77 -26.12
N ILE A 99 -29.84 -19.07 -27.38
CA ILE A 99 -28.53 -18.69 -27.90
C ILE A 99 -28.37 -17.17 -27.94
N ASP A 100 -29.36 -16.43 -28.40
CA ASP A 100 -29.33 -14.98 -28.43
C ASP A 100 -29.31 -14.38 -27.03
N GLY A 101 -30.05 -14.95 -26.09
CA GLY A 101 -29.97 -14.60 -24.67
C GLY A 101 -28.57 -14.76 -24.12
N MET A 102 -27.94 -15.91 -24.39
CA MET A 102 -26.55 -16.18 -23.93
C MET A 102 -25.53 -15.20 -24.51
N LYS A 103 -25.64 -14.84 -25.79
CA LYS A 103 -24.77 -13.83 -26.41
C LYS A 103 -24.91 -12.47 -25.73
N ARG A 104 -26.14 -12.05 -25.41
CA ARG A 104 -26.41 -10.79 -24.72
C ARG A 104 -25.85 -10.80 -23.32
N ILE A 105 -26.02 -11.90 -22.58
CA ILE A 105 -25.44 -12.06 -21.21
C ILE A 105 -23.93 -11.98 -21.25
N TYR A 106 -23.29 -12.66 -22.20
CA TYR A 106 -21.85 -12.58 -22.38
C TYR A 106 -21.37 -11.15 -22.64
N ALA A 107 -22.03 -10.43 -23.55
CA ALA A 107 -21.70 -9.06 -23.86
C ALA A 107 -21.91 -8.13 -22.66
N GLN A 108 -23.02 -8.29 -21.93
CA GLN A 108 -23.33 -7.53 -20.72
C GLN A 108 -22.25 -7.76 -19.65
N PHE A 109 -21.89 -9.01 -19.38
CA PHE A 109 -20.86 -9.35 -18.39
C PHE A 109 -19.50 -8.75 -18.77
N HIS A 110 -19.13 -8.87 -20.06
CA HIS A 110 -17.88 -8.31 -20.56
C HIS A 110 -17.85 -6.78 -20.40
N SER A 111 -18.94 -6.11 -20.78
CA SER A 111 -19.07 -4.66 -20.65
C SER A 111 -18.97 -4.18 -19.20
N ILE A 112 -19.55 -4.91 -18.23
CA ILE A 112 -19.42 -4.59 -16.80
C ILE A 112 -17.97 -4.68 -16.37
N LEU A 113 -17.26 -5.72 -16.77
CA LEU A 113 -15.85 -5.91 -16.39
C LEU A 113 -14.95 -4.85 -17.04
N GLU A 114 -15.19 -4.51 -18.31
CA GLU A 114 -14.47 -3.43 -19.00
C GLU A 114 -14.69 -2.07 -18.34
N ALA A 115 -15.92 -1.78 -17.92
CA ALA A 115 -16.24 -0.56 -17.19
C ALA A 115 -15.52 -0.47 -15.82
N GLN A 116 -15.13 -1.62 -15.25
CA GLN A 116 -14.30 -1.67 -14.05
C GLN A 116 -12.79 -1.56 -14.35
N GLY A 117 -12.40 -1.49 -15.62
CA GLY A 117 -10.99 -1.37 -16.02
C GLY A 117 -10.32 -2.68 -16.44
N LEU A 118 -11.10 -3.75 -16.63
CA LEU A 118 -10.59 -4.99 -17.22
C LEU A 118 -10.33 -4.78 -18.70
N ARG A 119 -9.18 -5.23 -19.22
CA ARG A 119 -8.84 -5.21 -20.64
C ARG A 119 -8.28 -6.56 -21.03
N ALA A 120 -8.75 -7.12 -22.14
CA ALA A 120 -8.15 -8.31 -22.73
C ALA A 120 -6.79 -7.98 -23.32
N ILE A 121 -5.81 -8.86 -23.14
CA ILE A 121 -4.50 -8.76 -23.77
C ILE A 121 -4.67 -9.16 -25.24
N LYS A 122 -4.12 -8.35 -26.13
CA LYS A 122 -4.11 -8.68 -27.57
C LYS A 122 -3.04 -9.73 -27.84
N THR A 123 -3.41 -10.76 -28.56
CA THR A 123 -2.54 -11.91 -28.83
C THR A 123 -2.44 -12.25 -30.31
N GLU A 124 -3.54 -12.11 -31.06
CA GLU A 124 -3.60 -12.57 -32.43
C GLU A 124 -2.65 -11.79 -33.36
N GLY A 125 -1.65 -12.51 -33.89
CA GLY A 125 -0.65 -11.95 -34.80
C GLY A 125 0.42 -11.07 -34.12
N GLU A 126 0.34 -10.90 -32.81
CA GLU A 126 1.32 -10.13 -32.04
C GLU A 126 2.59 -10.97 -31.77
N LYS A 127 3.66 -10.26 -31.48
CA LYS A 127 4.90 -10.89 -31.04
C LYS A 127 4.80 -11.29 -29.56
N PHE A 128 5.36 -12.41 -29.21
CA PHE A 128 5.42 -12.86 -27.83
C PHE A 128 6.13 -11.84 -26.93
N ASP A 129 5.47 -11.48 -25.83
CA ASP A 129 6.02 -10.65 -24.76
C ASP A 129 5.92 -11.42 -23.43
N PRO A 130 7.06 -11.70 -22.76
CA PRO A 130 7.07 -12.41 -21.48
C PRO A 130 6.28 -11.71 -20.35
N HIS A 131 6.08 -10.40 -20.44
CA HIS A 131 5.31 -9.65 -19.45
C HIS A 131 3.81 -9.83 -19.60
N LEU A 132 3.32 -10.24 -20.77
CA LEU A 132 1.90 -10.35 -21.09
C LEU A 132 1.46 -11.78 -21.38
N HIS A 133 2.37 -12.64 -21.85
CA HIS A 133 2.06 -13.94 -22.40
C HIS A 133 2.83 -15.06 -21.73
N GLU A 134 2.21 -16.23 -21.61
CA GLU A 134 2.79 -17.48 -21.15
C GLU A 134 2.79 -18.48 -22.31
N VAL A 135 3.96 -18.97 -22.73
CA VAL A 135 4.08 -19.95 -23.81
C VAL A 135 3.79 -21.34 -23.30
N LEU A 136 2.75 -21.98 -23.83
CA LEU A 136 2.48 -23.40 -23.57
C LEU A 136 3.12 -24.32 -24.61
N MET A 137 3.23 -23.86 -25.86
CA MET A 137 3.70 -24.69 -26.95
C MET A 137 4.43 -23.84 -28.01
N LYS A 138 5.47 -24.41 -28.61
CA LYS A 138 6.10 -23.92 -29.84
C LYS A 138 5.79 -24.87 -30.98
N GLU A 139 5.40 -24.32 -32.12
CA GLU A 139 5.06 -25.08 -33.32
C GLU A 139 5.83 -24.54 -34.52
N LYS A 140 6.35 -25.42 -35.38
CA LYS A 140 6.99 -25.00 -36.63
C LYS A 140 5.99 -24.31 -37.54
N SER A 141 6.35 -23.14 -38.01
CA SER A 141 5.47 -22.31 -38.85
C SER A 141 6.30 -21.54 -39.87
N GLU A 142 5.66 -21.16 -40.98
CA GLU A 142 6.24 -20.25 -41.97
C GLU A 142 6.32 -18.80 -41.47
N LYS A 143 5.65 -18.49 -40.34
CA LYS A 143 5.70 -17.16 -39.72
C LYS A 143 7.05 -16.90 -39.05
N PRO A 144 7.45 -15.64 -38.91
CA PRO A 144 8.63 -15.28 -38.12
C PRO A 144 8.65 -15.91 -36.73
N GLU A 145 9.80 -16.15 -36.17
CA GLU A 145 9.97 -16.70 -34.81
C GLU A 145 9.30 -15.84 -33.76
N ASP A 146 8.75 -16.49 -32.73
CA ASP A 146 8.07 -15.86 -31.60
C ASP A 146 6.80 -15.05 -31.94
N ILE A 147 6.14 -15.37 -33.05
CA ILE A 147 4.80 -14.82 -33.33
C ILE A 147 3.73 -15.74 -32.71
N ILE A 148 2.72 -15.13 -32.09
CA ILE A 148 1.59 -15.85 -31.52
C ILE A 148 0.74 -16.44 -32.64
N LEU A 149 0.62 -17.76 -32.62
CA LEU A 149 -0.17 -18.51 -33.61
C LEU A 149 -1.60 -18.75 -33.14
N GLU A 150 -1.76 -19.04 -31.87
CA GLU A 150 -3.03 -19.40 -31.25
C GLU A 150 -3.07 -19.00 -29.77
N GLU A 151 -4.21 -18.56 -29.27
CA GLU A 151 -4.46 -18.30 -27.88
C GLU A 151 -5.33 -19.40 -27.27
N PHE A 152 -4.79 -20.16 -26.33
CA PHE A 152 -5.55 -21.20 -25.61
C PHE A 152 -6.38 -20.63 -24.47
N GLN A 153 -5.88 -19.58 -23.84
CA GLN A 153 -6.57 -18.90 -22.74
C GLN A 153 -6.31 -17.41 -22.78
N LYS A 154 -7.39 -16.64 -22.77
CA LYS A 154 -7.32 -15.17 -22.80
C LYS A 154 -6.65 -14.64 -21.54
N GLY A 155 -5.68 -13.76 -21.73
CA GLY A 155 -5.08 -12.96 -20.68
C GLY A 155 -5.86 -11.67 -20.44
N TYR A 156 -5.75 -11.14 -19.24
CA TYR A 156 -6.42 -9.92 -18.88
C TYR A 156 -5.53 -9.01 -18.03
N MET A 157 -5.67 -7.72 -18.27
CA MET A 157 -5.12 -6.66 -17.44
C MET A 157 -6.24 -5.97 -16.67
N PHE A 158 -5.94 -5.53 -15.47
CA PHE A 158 -6.79 -4.63 -14.71
C PHE A 158 -6.04 -3.32 -14.54
N MET A 159 -6.58 -2.25 -15.13
CA MET A 159 -5.86 -0.98 -15.27
C MET A 159 -4.47 -1.22 -15.90
N ASP A 160 -3.39 -1.03 -15.13
CA ASP A 160 -2.00 -1.17 -15.60
C ASP A 160 -1.32 -2.45 -15.11
N LYS A 161 -2.07 -3.35 -14.45
CA LYS A 161 -1.53 -4.58 -13.87
C LYS A 161 -2.06 -5.81 -14.58
N VAL A 162 -1.17 -6.73 -14.96
CA VAL A 162 -1.56 -8.04 -15.48
C VAL A 162 -2.21 -8.85 -14.36
N LEU A 163 -3.49 -9.24 -14.56
CA LEU A 163 -4.21 -10.16 -13.69
C LEU A 163 -3.90 -11.62 -14.02
N ARG A 164 -3.82 -11.91 -15.30
CA ARG A 164 -3.55 -13.24 -15.82
C ARG A 164 -2.92 -13.11 -17.21
N HIS A 165 -1.81 -13.80 -17.45
CA HIS A 165 -1.16 -13.86 -18.75
C HIS A 165 -2.04 -14.61 -19.76
N SER A 166 -1.97 -14.23 -21.04
CA SER A 166 -2.54 -15.04 -22.12
C SER A 166 -1.69 -16.28 -22.29
N LYS A 167 -2.33 -17.47 -22.33
CA LYS A 167 -1.63 -18.71 -22.63
C LYS A 167 -1.67 -18.95 -24.13
N VAL A 168 -0.49 -18.98 -24.72
CA VAL A 168 -0.35 -18.91 -26.17
C VAL A 168 0.54 -20.02 -26.73
N LYS A 169 0.31 -20.33 -28.02
CA LYS A 169 1.20 -21.08 -28.85
C LYS A 169 1.95 -20.12 -29.76
N ILE A 170 3.25 -20.26 -29.85
CA ILE A 170 4.11 -19.41 -30.68
C ILE A 170 4.79 -20.17 -31.80
N SER A 171 5.18 -19.44 -32.85
CA SER A 171 6.01 -19.95 -33.91
C SER A 171 7.42 -20.26 -33.41
N GLY A 172 7.92 -21.43 -33.75
CA GLY A 172 9.31 -21.87 -33.58
C GLY A 172 9.95 -22.23 -34.92
N LYS A 173 11.24 -22.37 -34.93
CA LYS A 173 11.99 -22.93 -36.09
C LYS A 173 11.89 -24.42 -36.17
#